data_0e8f513db4dc366ff4798af9302e60e6
#
_entry.id   0e8f513db4dc366ff4798af9302e60e6
#
_cell.length_a   1.000
_cell.length_b   1.000
_cell.length_c   1.000
_cell.angle_alpha   90.00
_cell.angle_beta   90.00
_cell.angle_gamma   90.00
#
_symmetry.space_group_name_H-M   'P 1'
#
loop_
_entity.id
_entity.type
_entity.pdbx_description
1 polymer ?
#
loop_
_entity_poly.entity_id
_entity_poly.type
_entity_poly.pdbx_seq_one_letter_code
_entity_poly.pdbx_strand_id
1 'polypeptide(L)'
;MIRTEKIMNKKIKPNKKIYVGNLPFETTEPDLKTLFSSAGDVMSVNIVKDRQTGQPRGLAFVEMSSQWEARRAISMLNRTNFMGKNLLVKEARTSLGFRGR
;
A
#
# COMPACT_ATOMS: atom_id res chain seq x y z
N MET A 1 34.74 -0.92 -3.67
CA MET A 1 33.92 -1.69 -3.48
C MET A 1 32.83 -1.29 -2.65
N ILE A 2 32.94 -1.09 -1.54
CA ILE A 2 31.96 -0.72 -0.69
C ILE A 2 31.21 0.45 -1.10
N ARG A 3 31.84 1.31 -1.80
CA ARG A 3 31.22 2.42 -2.22
C ARG A 3 30.10 2.15 -3.09
N THR A 4 30.12 1.19 -3.90
CA THR A 4 29.10 0.86 -4.81
C THR A 4 27.84 0.52 -4.06
N GLU A 5 27.96 -0.20 -3.00
CA GLU A 5 26.82 -0.53 -2.24
C GLU A 5 26.20 0.66 -1.61
N LYS A 6 26.99 1.58 -1.13
CA LYS A 6 26.47 2.71 -0.55
C LYS A 6 25.66 3.50 -1.51
N ILE A 7 26.12 3.63 -2.70
CA ILE A 7 25.42 4.37 -3.70
C ILE A 7 24.12 3.74 -4.00
N MET A 8 24.08 2.46 -4.08
CA MET A 8 22.84 1.80 -4.37
C MET A 8 21.86 1.97 -3.26
N ASN A 9 22.33 1.91 -2.05
CA ASN A 9 21.44 2.08 -0.94
C ASN A 9 20.82 3.45 -0.89
N LYS A 10 21.51 4.43 -1.38
CA LYS A 10 20.95 5.73 -1.38
C LYS A 10 19.84 5.85 -2.37
N LYS A 11 19.96 5.17 -3.48
CA LYS A 11 18.93 5.24 -4.46
C LYS A 11 17.76 4.37 -4.19
N ILE A 12 17.98 3.23 -3.61
CA ILE A 12 16.92 2.29 -3.38
C ILE A 12 16.40 2.43 -1.99
N LYS A 13 15.19 2.89 -1.85
CA LYS A 13 14.59 3.01 -0.56
C LYS A 13 13.64 1.89 -0.32
N PRO A 14 13.50 1.43 0.91
CA PRO A 14 12.53 0.37 1.19
C PRO A 14 11.15 0.84 0.78
N ASN A 15 10.41 0.00 0.12
CA ASN A 15 9.08 0.36 -0.27
C ASN A 15 8.11 -0.14 0.78
N LYS A 16 7.56 0.79 1.54
CA LYS A 16 6.63 0.47 2.62
C LYS A 16 5.20 0.77 2.26
N LYS A 17 4.97 1.17 1.02
CA LYS A 17 3.64 1.56 0.58
C LYS A 17 2.94 0.46 -0.19
N ILE A 18 1.68 0.25 0.12
CA ILE A 18 0.89 -0.83 -0.44
C ILE A 18 -0.30 -0.25 -1.19
N TYR A 19 -0.57 -0.82 -2.35
CA TYR A 19 -1.76 -0.47 -3.12
C TYR A 19 -2.85 -1.47 -2.74
N VAL A 20 -4.04 -0.97 -2.45
CA VAL A 20 -5.16 -1.81 -2.09
C VAL A 20 -6.31 -1.46 -3.03
N GLY A 21 -6.72 -2.41 -3.84
CA GLY A 21 -7.78 -2.17 -4.81
C GLY A 21 -8.97 -3.06 -4.58
N ASN A 22 -9.99 -2.83 -5.37
CA ASN A 22 -11.25 -3.56 -5.32
C ASN A 22 -11.92 -3.40 -3.97
N LEU A 23 -11.83 -2.20 -3.39
CA LEU A 23 -12.45 -1.92 -2.11
C LEU A 23 -13.90 -1.54 -2.27
N PRO A 24 -14.74 -1.93 -1.32
CA PRO A 24 -16.11 -1.42 -1.31
C PRO A 24 -16.06 0.09 -1.15
N PHE A 25 -16.99 0.79 -1.76
CA PHE A 25 -16.98 2.24 -1.70
C PHE A 25 -17.20 2.78 -0.30
N GLU A 26 -17.83 2.02 0.56
CA GLU A 26 -18.08 2.48 1.91
C GLU A 26 -16.91 2.23 2.87
N THR A 27 -15.80 1.72 2.37
CA THR A 27 -14.64 1.46 3.22
C THR A 27 -14.10 2.77 3.79
N THR A 28 -13.76 2.76 5.07
CA THR A 28 -13.21 3.94 5.75
C THR A 28 -11.75 3.71 6.08
N GLU A 29 -11.06 4.80 6.44
CA GLU A 29 -9.67 4.66 6.84
C GLU A 29 -9.50 3.80 8.08
N PRO A 30 -10.34 3.94 9.12
CA PRO A 30 -10.22 3.04 10.26
C PRO A 30 -10.43 1.58 9.88
N ASP A 31 -11.30 1.29 8.92
CA ASP A 31 -11.51 -0.08 8.49
C ASP A 31 -10.22 -0.66 7.95
N LEU A 32 -9.51 0.09 7.12
CA LEU A 32 -8.27 -0.40 6.55
C LEU A 32 -7.16 -0.47 7.59
N LYS A 33 -7.13 0.49 8.49
CA LYS A 33 -6.12 0.46 9.52
C LYS A 33 -6.27 -0.78 10.38
N THR A 34 -7.49 -1.11 10.73
CA THR A 34 -7.74 -2.30 11.53
C THR A 34 -7.32 -3.55 10.76
N LEU A 35 -7.69 -3.62 9.50
CA LEU A 35 -7.37 -4.79 8.70
C LEU A 35 -5.86 -4.98 8.58
N PHE A 36 -5.15 -3.92 8.23
CA PHE A 36 -3.72 -4.03 8.01
C PHE A 36 -2.92 -4.13 9.30
N SER A 37 -3.53 -3.76 10.43
CA SER A 37 -2.84 -3.90 11.70
C SER A 37 -2.58 -5.35 12.06
N SER A 38 -3.28 -6.27 11.42
CA SER A 38 -3.02 -7.68 11.67
C SER A 38 -1.66 -8.10 11.09
N ALA A 39 -1.11 -7.34 10.17
CA ALA A 39 0.16 -7.68 9.54
C ALA A 39 1.33 -6.87 10.09
N GLY A 40 1.07 -5.78 10.78
CA GLY A 40 2.13 -4.94 11.31
C GLY A 40 1.62 -3.56 11.67
N ASP A 41 2.54 -2.65 11.88
CA ASP A 41 2.16 -1.29 12.26
C ASP A 41 1.83 -0.45 11.05
N VAL A 42 0.65 0.14 11.07
CA VAL A 42 0.18 0.97 9.97
C VAL A 42 0.56 2.42 10.26
N MET A 43 1.31 3.02 9.35
CA MET A 43 1.73 4.40 9.52
C MET A 43 0.74 5.38 8.95
N SER A 44 0.12 5.03 7.84
CA SER A 44 -0.87 5.92 7.24
C SER A 44 -1.79 5.16 6.31
N VAL A 45 -2.97 5.71 6.10
CA VAL A 45 -3.95 5.16 5.18
C VAL A 45 -4.48 6.33 4.38
N ASN A 46 -4.52 6.17 3.07
CA ASN A 46 -5.03 7.21 2.20
C ASN A 46 -6.01 6.59 1.22
N ILE A 47 -7.29 6.85 1.41
CA ILE A 47 -8.31 6.35 0.50
C ILE A 47 -8.44 7.35 -0.63
N VAL A 48 -8.31 6.87 -1.86
CA VAL A 48 -8.33 7.73 -3.03
C VAL A 48 -9.77 8.08 -3.39
N LYS A 49 -10.03 9.33 -3.63
CA LYS A 49 -11.35 9.80 -4.01
C LYS A 49 -11.28 10.54 -5.32
N ASP A 50 -12.40 10.55 -6.02
CA ASP A 50 -12.48 11.26 -7.26
C ASP A 50 -12.39 12.75 -6.96
N ARG A 51 -11.51 13.46 -7.67
CA ARG A 51 -11.30 14.84 -7.40
C ARG A 51 -12.51 15.70 -7.65
N GLN A 52 -13.30 15.36 -8.60
CA GLN A 52 -14.45 16.18 -8.93
C GLN A 52 -15.66 15.87 -8.09
N THR A 53 -15.93 14.62 -7.81
CA THR A 53 -17.13 14.24 -7.11
C THR A 53 -16.93 13.96 -5.64
N GLY A 54 -15.68 13.74 -5.24
CA GLY A 54 -15.39 13.40 -3.85
C GLY A 54 -15.72 11.97 -3.50
N GLN A 55 -16.14 11.17 -4.48
CA GLN A 55 -16.53 9.81 -4.18
C GLN A 55 -15.35 8.87 -4.17
N PRO A 56 -15.41 7.82 -3.34
CA PRO A 56 -14.32 6.85 -3.29
C PRO A 56 -14.19 6.13 -4.63
N ARG A 57 -12.97 5.80 -4.98
CA ARG A 57 -12.72 5.11 -6.23
C ARG A 57 -12.47 3.63 -6.05
N GLY A 58 -12.60 3.11 -4.85
CA GLY A 58 -12.38 1.69 -4.61
C GLY A 58 -10.94 1.31 -4.47
N LEU A 59 -10.08 2.29 -4.20
CA LEU A 59 -8.68 1.97 -3.98
C LEU A 59 -8.07 2.88 -2.92
N ALA A 60 -6.98 2.43 -2.34
CA ALA A 60 -6.34 3.16 -1.27
C ALA A 60 -4.86 2.81 -1.25
N PHE A 61 -4.10 3.61 -0.53
CA PHE A 61 -2.71 3.31 -0.28
C PHE A 61 -2.50 3.22 1.22
N VAL A 62 -1.79 2.21 1.66
CA VAL A 62 -1.50 1.99 3.07
C VAL A 62 0.01 1.97 3.22
N GLU A 63 0.53 2.72 4.17
CA GLU A 63 1.96 2.69 4.42
C GLU A 63 2.22 2.00 5.75
N MET A 64 3.09 1.01 5.73
CA MET A 64 3.45 0.27 6.93
C MET A 64 4.74 0.83 7.51
N SER A 65 5.10 0.43 8.69
CA SER A 65 6.28 0.98 9.34
C SER A 65 7.58 0.41 8.77
N SER A 66 7.52 -0.72 8.06
CA SER A 66 8.71 -1.28 7.46
C SER A 66 8.36 -2.03 6.19
N GLN A 67 9.37 -2.26 5.36
CA GLN A 67 9.16 -3.00 4.13
C GLN A 67 8.77 -4.43 4.46
N TRP A 68 9.33 -4.98 5.51
CA TRP A 68 9.02 -6.32 5.94
C TRP A 68 7.53 -6.46 6.25
N GLU A 69 6.99 -5.49 6.98
CA GLU A 69 5.58 -5.54 7.30
C GLU A 69 4.71 -5.32 6.07
N ALA A 70 5.17 -4.49 5.15
CA ALA A 70 4.42 -4.28 3.92
C ALA A 70 4.35 -5.57 3.11
N ARG A 71 5.44 -6.29 2.99
CA ARG A 71 5.43 -7.55 2.27
C ARG A 71 4.55 -8.57 2.94
N ARG A 72 4.59 -8.58 4.27
CA ARG A 72 3.78 -9.50 5.03
C ARG A 72 2.31 -9.21 4.80
N ALA A 73 1.93 -7.93 4.80
CA ALA A 73 0.55 -7.54 4.58
C ALA A 73 0.08 -7.97 3.20
N ILE A 74 0.91 -7.80 2.19
CA ILE A 74 0.54 -8.21 0.85
C ILE A 74 0.30 -9.71 0.82
N SER A 75 1.20 -10.46 1.40
CA SER A 75 1.08 -11.90 1.41
C SER A 75 -0.16 -12.37 2.14
N MET A 76 -0.49 -11.74 3.25
CA MET A 76 -1.62 -12.15 4.06
C MET A 76 -2.95 -11.71 3.50
N LEU A 77 -3.00 -10.54 2.91
CA LEU A 77 -4.28 -9.93 2.59
C LEU A 77 -4.68 -9.94 1.13
N ASN A 78 -3.75 -10.20 0.23
CA ASN A 78 -4.10 -10.20 -1.16
C ASN A 78 -5.10 -11.32 -1.44
N ARG A 79 -6.19 -10.97 -2.09
CA ARG A 79 -7.23 -11.92 -2.45
C ARG A 79 -8.07 -12.41 -1.29
N THR A 80 -7.99 -11.74 -0.16
CA THR A 80 -8.88 -12.10 0.94
C THR A 80 -10.18 -11.35 0.80
N ASN A 81 -11.24 -11.90 1.35
CA ASN A 81 -12.53 -11.26 1.30
C ASN A 81 -12.60 -10.19 2.37
N PHE A 82 -13.04 -9.00 1.98
CA PHE A 82 -13.17 -7.91 2.90
C PHE A 82 -14.49 -7.22 2.58
N MET A 83 -15.43 -7.30 3.49
CA MET A 83 -16.73 -6.68 3.31
C MET A 83 -17.40 -7.12 2.01
N GLY A 84 -17.21 -8.37 1.66
CA GLY A 84 -17.86 -8.94 0.48
C GLY A 84 -17.08 -8.87 -0.81
N LYS A 85 -15.91 -8.27 -0.80
CA LYS A 85 -15.11 -8.17 -2.03
C LYS A 85 -13.72 -8.72 -1.79
N ASN A 86 -13.16 -9.35 -2.80
CA ASN A 86 -11.81 -9.87 -2.69
C ASN A 86 -10.83 -8.75 -2.99
N LEU A 87 -9.98 -8.46 -2.04
CA LEU A 87 -9.04 -7.36 -2.17
C LEU A 87 -7.93 -7.67 -3.15
N LEU A 88 -7.44 -6.61 -3.79
CA LEU A 88 -6.27 -6.71 -4.63
C LEU A 88 -5.19 -5.93 -3.89
N VAL A 89 -4.21 -6.61 -3.32
CA VAL A 89 -3.18 -5.97 -2.48
C VAL A 89 -1.82 -6.22 -3.11
N LYS A 90 -1.10 -5.17 -3.40
CA LYS A 90 0.21 -5.32 -4.01
C LYS A 90 1.10 -4.14 -3.66
N GLU A 91 2.36 -4.26 -3.98
CA GLU A 91 3.30 -3.21 -3.70
C GLU A 91 2.98 -1.99 -4.55
N ALA A 92 2.94 -0.81 -3.93
CA ALA A 92 2.66 0.40 -4.67
C ALA A 92 3.92 0.84 -5.36
N ARG A 93 3.81 1.20 -6.66
CA ARG A 93 4.95 1.68 -7.34
C ARG A 93 5.08 3.15 -7.19
N THR A 94 6.27 3.65 -7.08
CA THR A 94 6.45 5.08 -7.02
C THR A 94 6.51 5.57 -8.43
N SER A 95 6.05 6.75 -8.63
CA SER A 95 6.05 7.30 -9.95
C SER A 95 7.42 7.42 -10.48
N LEU A 96 8.38 7.58 -9.60
CA LEU A 96 9.65 7.71 -10.03
C LEU A 96 10.13 6.49 -10.64
N GLY A 97 9.77 5.42 -10.12
CA GLY A 97 10.23 4.20 -10.60
C GLY A 97 9.91 3.91 -11.96
N PHE A 98 8.92 4.40 -12.50
CA PHE A 98 8.71 4.04 -13.75
C PHE A 98 8.76 5.04 -14.69
N ARG A 99 9.01 6.08 -14.30
CA ARG A 99 9.07 6.99 -15.20
C ARG A 99 10.10 6.75 -15.99
N GLY A 100 10.91 6.30 -15.63
CA GLY A 100 11.91 6.04 -16.47
C GLY A 100 11.43 5.35 -17.59
N ARG A 101 10.82 5.23 -17.86
CA ARG A 101 10.59 4.70 -18.78
C ARG A 101 10.32 5.01 -19.42
#